data_b2c747c4a05766dd8ca4fcd91034b408
#
_entry.id   b2c747c4a05766dd8ca4fcd91034b408
#
_cell.length_a   1.000
_cell.length_b   1.000
_cell.length_c   1.000
_cell.angle_alpha   90.00
_cell.angle_beta   90.00
_cell.angle_gamma   90.00
#
_symmetry.space_group_name_H-M   'P 1'
#
loop_
_entity.id
_entity.type
_entity.pdbx_description
1 polymer ?
#
loop_
_entity_poly.entity_id
_entity_poly.type
_entity_poly.pdbx_seq_one_letter_code
_entity_poly.pdbx_strand_id
1 'polypeptide(L)'
;MDTRDRQCLLIVLKRHNGTSYYAGDVDGIYGRLTHIAIQDFQRDFGGLSVTGDADDATDKAMRHAIAYGMPESDVPATDNVASNKTGTFWDEIEFFDREEFRCQCKGKYCNGFHVEPQEKMVRTVDEIRRRLGVPVSIVDAGGSGVRCPQHNANVGGVPNSLHTTGNAADLHSSKSPQEMYRIAEDVLGNTGELGIYSWGIHVGVNCAYSRFVG
;
A
#
# COMPACT_ATOMS: atom_id res chain seq x y z
N MET A 1 9.85 -11.16 20.10
CA MET A 1 8.79 -12.01 19.47
C MET A 1 9.22 -12.37 18.06
N ASP A 2 8.73 -13.47 17.50
CA ASP A 2 8.89 -13.73 16.07
C ASP A 2 7.84 -12.99 15.24
N THR A 3 7.94 -13.06 13.91
CA THR A 3 7.03 -12.35 13.02
C THR A 3 5.61 -12.88 13.08
N ARG A 4 5.45 -14.19 13.25
CA ARG A 4 4.14 -14.83 13.35
C ARG A 4 3.39 -14.40 14.59
N ASP A 5 4.09 -14.32 15.74
CA ASP A 5 3.53 -13.80 16.98
C ASP A 5 3.04 -12.36 16.81
N ARG A 6 3.83 -11.51 16.16
CA ARG A 6 3.46 -10.12 15.89
C ARG A 6 2.24 -9.99 15.01
N GLN A 7 2.17 -10.78 13.94
CA GLN A 7 0.98 -10.83 13.05
C GLN A 7 -0.27 -11.22 13.84
N CYS A 8 -0.18 -12.25 14.71
CA CYS A 8 -1.29 -12.64 15.58
C CYS A 8 -1.72 -11.51 16.52
N LEU A 9 -0.78 -10.85 17.19
CA LEU A 9 -1.10 -9.75 18.09
C LEU A 9 -1.75 -8.58 17.35
N LEU A 10 -1.26 -8.23 16.17
CA LEU A 10 -1.79 -7.14 15.34
C LEU A 10 -3.19 -7.43 14.78
N ILE A 11 -3.60 -8.70 14.68
CA ILE A 11 -4.98 -9.08 14.38
C ILE A 11 -5.88 -8.89 15.59
N VAL A 12 -5.41 -9.25 16.79
CA VAL A 12 -6.19 -9.18 18.05
C VAL A 12 -6.32 -7.75 18.53
N LEU A 13 -5.24 -6.99 18.48
CA LEU A 13 -5.22 -5.57 18.82
C LEU A 13 -6.14 -4.78 17.88
N LYS A 14 -6.90 -3.87 18.46
CA LYS A 14 -7.86 -3.06 17.70
C LYS A 14 -7.47 -1.59 17.73
N ARG A 15 -7.62 -0.95 16.59
CA ARG A 15 -7.60 0.51 16.45
C ARG A 15 -8.81 1.13 17.17
N HIS A 16 -8.81 2.43 17.37
CA HIS A 16 -9.93 3.14 17.96
C HIS A 16 -11.26 2.96 17.20
N ASN A 17 -11.20 2.71 15.89
CA ASN A 17 -12.38 2.42 15.05
C ASN A 17 -12.82 0.94 15.09
N GLY A 18 -12.21 0.10 15.93
CA GLY A 18 -12.54 -1.32 16.09
C GLY A 18 -11.93 -2.26 15.03
N THR A 19 -11.19 -1.75 14.04
CA THR A 19 -10.52 -2.58 13.03
C THR A 19 -9.20 -3.14 13.57
N SER A 20 -8.74 -4.28 13.02
CA SER A 20 -7.44 -4.86 13.33
C SER A 20 -6.33 -4.04 12.67
N TYR A 21 -5.11 -4.05 13.27
CA TYR A 21 -3.93 -3.46 12.64
C TYR A 21 -3.45 -4.28 11.44
N TYR A 22 -3.61 -5.61 11.50
CA TYR A 22 -3.15 -6.52 10.46
C TYR A 22 -4.32 -7.31 9.87
N ALA A 23 -4.42 -7.33 8.54
CA ALA A 23 -5.46 -8.02 7.79
C ALA A 23 -4.91 -9.04 6.77
N GLY A 24 -3.62 -9.38 6.87
CA GLY A 24 -2.98 -10.42 6.05
C GLY A 24 -3.02 -11.79 6.71
N ASP A 25 -2.45 -12.79 6.02
CA ASP A 25 -2.27 -14.14 6.54
C ASP A 25 -1.16 -14.19 7.59
N VAL A 26 -1.33 -15.05 8.59
CA VAL A 26 -0.31 -15.31 9.62
C VAL A 26 0.71 -16.30 9.07
N ASP A 27 1.59 -15.81 8.22
CA ASP A 27 2.57 -16.60 7.46
C ASP A 27 3.98 -16.60 8.09
N GLY A 28 4.24 -15.70 9.03
CA GLY A 28 5.56 -15.50 9.66
C GLY A 28 6.55 -14.74 8.77
N ILE A 29 6.11 -14.20 7.64
CA ILE A 29 6.94 -13.39 6.75
C ILE A 29 6.83 -11.92 7.15
N TYR A 30 7.98 -11.30 7.44
CA TYR A 30 8.04 -9.86 7.69
C TYR A 30 7.97 -9.11 6.35
N GLY A 31 6.77 -9.12 5.78
CA GLY A 31 6.47 -8.39 4.56
C GLY A 31 5.91 -7.00 4.85
N ARG A 32 5.57 -6.31 3.78
CA ARG A 32 5.06 -4.94 3.83
C ARG A 32 3.80 -4.78 4.70
N LEU A 33 2.83 -5.71 4.61
CA LEU A 33 1.62 -5.62 5.43
C LEU A 33 1.94 -5.66 6.92
N THR A 34 2.92 -6.48 7.32
CA THR A 34 3.41 -6.54 8.71
C THR A 34 4.09 -5.22 9.10
N HIS A 35 4.93 -4.67 8.22
CA HIS A 35 5.60 -3.40 8.43
C HIS A 35 4.60 -2.24 8.64
N ILE A 36 3.62 -2.09 7.76
CA ILE A 36 2.57 -1.05 7.86
C ILE A 36 1.75 -1.24 9.14
N ALA A 37 1.34 -2.48 9.45
CA ALA A 37 0.58 -2.76 10.65
C ALA A 37 1.32 -2.38 11.92
N ILE A 38 2.65 -2.61 11.95
CA ILE A 38 3.53 -2.19 13.05
C ILE A 38 3.65 -0.68 13.10
N GLN A 39 3.82 -0.02 11.97
CA GLN A 39 3.89 1.44 11.87
C GLN A 39 2.62 2.11 12.43
N ASP A 40 1.46 1.59 12.04
CA ASP A 40 0.18 2.08 12.51
C ASP A 40 0.00 1.84 14.01
N PHE A 41 0.38 0.65 14.50
CA PHE A 41 0.36 0.37 15.93
C PHE A 41 1.29 1.31 16.72
N GLN A 42 2.51 1.54 16.25
CA GLN A 42 3.47 2.46 16.88
C GLN A 42 2.90 3.87 16.98
N ARG A 43 2.22 4.32 15.93
CA ARG A 43 1.56 5.63 15.89
C ARG A 43 0.43 5.72 16.90
N ASP A 44 -0.47 4.74 16.90
CA ASP A 44 -1.68 4.73 17.73
C ASP A 44 -1.36 4.49 19.22
N PHE A 45 -0.31 3.71 19.51
CA PHE A 45 0.13 3.45 20.89
C PHE A 45 0.74 4.70 21.53
N GLY A 46 1.39 5.55 20.75
CA GLY A 46 2.07 6.74 21.22
C GLY A 46 3.41 6.46 21.93
N GLY A 47 4.29 7.44 21.96
CA GLY A 47 5.58 7.34 22.64
C GLY A 47 6.59 6.38 22.01
N LEU A 48 6.28 5.76 20.88
CA LEU A 48 7.17 4.92 20.10
C LEU A 48 7.69 5.66 18.87
N SER A 49 8.87 5.27 18.38
CA SER A 49 9.34 5.69 17.07
C SER A 49 8.51 4.98 15.98
N VAL A 50 7.92 5.73 15.07
CA VAL A 50 7.07 5.19 13.99
C VAL A 50 7.96 4.77 12.82
N THR A 51 8.61 3.63 12.96
CA THR A 51 9.58 3.10 11.98
C THR A 51 9.00 1.99 11.11
N GLY A 52 7.98 1.28 11.61
CA GLY A 52 7.52 0.02 11.04
C GLY A 52 8.38 -1.18 11.43
N ASP A 53 9.53 -0.98 12.08
CA ASP A 53 10.38 -2.05 12.58
C ASP A 53 9.91 -2.51 13.96
N ALA A 54 9.86 -3.82 14.17
CA ALA A 54 9.47 -4.39 15.44
C ALA A 54 10.67 -4.57 16.36
N ASP A 55 11.09 -3.49 16.97
CA ASP A 55 12.12 -3.47 18.00
C ASP A 55 11.57 -3.96 19.36
N ASP A 56 12.47 -4.04 20.36
CA ASP A 56 12.10 -4.48 21.72
C ASP A 56 11.07 -3.55 22.39
N ALA A 57 11.07 -2.25 22.06
CA ALA A 57 10.13 -1.29 22.61
C ALA A 57 8.73 -1.54 22.02
N THR A 58 8.63 -1.77 20.73
CA THR A 58 7.41 -2.13 20.02
C THR A 58 6.85 -3.46 20.52
N ASP A 59 7.70 -4.49 20.68
CA ASP A 59 7.29 -5.78 21.22
C ASP A 59 6.74 -5.70 22.65
N LYS A 60 7.33 -4.87 23.50
CA LYS A 60 6.82 -4.61 24.87
C LYS A 60 5.48 -3.88 24.83
N ALA A 61 5.35 -2.89 23.96
CA ALA A 61 4.11 -2.13 23.78
C ALA A 61 2.97 -3.02 23.31
N MET A 62 3.19 -3.92 22.35
CA MET A 62 2.18 -4.88 21.91
C MET A 62 1.69 -5.79 23.05
N ARG A 63 2.63 -6.34 23.85
CA ARG A 63 2.26 -7.14 25.02
C ARG A 63 1.52 -6.34 26.06
N HIS A 64 1.91 -5.09 26.30
CA HIS A 64 1.21 -4.18 27.21
C HIS A 64 -0.22 -3.93 26.73
N ALA A 65 -0.39 -3.62 25.45
CA ALA A 65 -1.70 -3.36 24.87
C ALA A 65 -2.66 -4.58 24.96
N ILE A 66 -2.12 -5.80 24.83
CA ILE A 66 -2.90 -7.02 25.03
C ILE A 66 -3.32 -7.20 26.51
N ALA A 67 -2.44 -6.90 27.43
CA ALA A 67 -2.65 -7.15 28.88
C ALA A 67 -3.52 -6.07 29.53
N TYR A 68 -3.40 -4.83 29.12
CA TYR A 68 -3.95 -3.67 29.81
C TYR A 68 -4.79 -2.74 28.89
N GLY A 69 -4.91 -3.07 27.63
CA GLY A 69 -5.51 -2.20 26.61
C GLY A 69 -4.51 -1.21 26.01
N MET A 70 -4.94 -0.56 24.94
CA MET A 70 -4.22 0.58 24.40
C MET A 70 -4.19 1.70 25.44
N PRO A 71 -3.06 2.41 25.61
CA PRO A 71 -3.04 3.57 26.50
C PRO A 71 -4.19 4.51 26.13
N GLU A 72 -4.90 5.02 27.12
CA GLU A 72 -5.74 6.18 26.90
C GLU A 72 -4.78 7.28 26.45
N SER A 73 -4.82 7.59 25.17
CA SER A 73 -4.11 8.76 24.68
C SER A 73 -4.76 9.96 25.36
N ASP A 74 -3.99 10.75 26.11
CA ASP A 74 -4.34 12.10 26.52
C ASP A 74 -4.47 13.05 25.30
N VAL A 75 -4.47 12.49 24.12
CA VAL A 75 -4.95 13.14 22.92
C VAL A 75 -6.47 13.11 23.03
N PRO A 76 -7.15 14.25 23.31
CA PRO A 76 -8.60 14.27 23.22
C PRO A 76 -8.96 13.58 21.91
N ALA A 77 -10.06 12.80 21.95
CA ALA A 77 -10.72 12.33 20.74
C ALA A 77 -11.16 13.59 19.97
N THR A 78 -10.19 14.27 19.44
CA THR A 78 -10.38 15.10 18.28
C THR A 78 -10.56 14.10 17.16
N ASP A 79 -11.75 14.08 16.59
CA ASP A 79 -12.00 13.76 15.19
C ASP A 79 -11.16 14.68 14.27
N ASN A 80 -10.00 15.00 14.71
CA ASN A 80 -8.86 15.61 14.10
C ASN A 80 -7.73 14.59 14.19
N VAL A 81 -7.76 13.56 13.32
CA VAL A 81 -6.60 13.46 12.46
C VAL A 81 -6.45 14.88 11.90
N ALA A 82 -5.69 15.74 12.59
CA ALA A 82 -4.95 16.76 11.91
C ALA A 82 -4.00 15.97 11.00
N SER A 83 -4.57 15.42 9.92
CA SER A 83 -3.83 15.28 8.71
C SER A 83 -3.20 16.65 8.57
N ASN A 84 -1.88 16.71 8.57
CA ASN A 84 -1.18 17.78 7.90
C ASN A 84 -1.73 17.73 6.48
N LYS A 85 -2.93 18.34 6.29
CA LYS A 85 -3.49 18.50 4.97
C LYS A 85 -2.47 19.30 4.23
N THR A 86 -1.74 18.64 3.38
CA THR A 86 -0.70 19.23 2.56
C THR A 86 -1.34 20.11 1.47
N GLY A 87 -2.69 20.14 1.40
CA GLY A 87 -3.45 20.81 0.36
C GLY A 87 -3.33 20.10 -0.98
N THR A 88 -2.89 18.84 -0.98
CA THR A 88 -2.75 18.02 -2.18
C THR A 88 -3.85 16.95 -2.23
N PHE A 89 -4.03 16.34 -3.40
CA PHE A 89 -4.99 15.25 -3.58
C PHE A 89 -4.71 14.04 -2.67
N TRP A 90 -3.49 13.89 -2.16
CA TRP A 90 -3.12 12.82 -1.23
C TRP A 90 -3.93 12.86 0.07
N ASP A 91 -4.40 14.03 0.48
CA ASP A 91 -5.25 14.18 1.68
C ASP A 91 -6.63 13.52 1.52
N GLU A 92 -7.00 13.12 0.31
CA GLU A 92 -8.27 12.47 -0.04
C GLU A 92 -8.10 10.98 -0.37
N ILE A 93 -6.87 10.47 -0.37
CA ILE A 93 -6.57 9.05 -0.63
C ILE A 93 -6.70 8.26 0.67
N GLU A 94 -7.56 7.24 0.65
CA GLU A 94 -7.93 6.49 1.85
C GLU A 94 -6.92 5.37 2.17
N PHE A 95 -6.38 4.71 1.15
CA PHE A 95 -5.70 3.43 1.34
C PHE A 95 -4.22 3.40 0.95
N PHE A 96 -3.72 4.42 0.30
CA PHE A 96 -2.36 4.43 -0.22
C PHE A 96 -1.60 5.68 0.18
N ASP A 97 -0.30 5.48 0.47
CA ASP A 97 0.65 6.56 0.65
C ASP A 97 1.50 6.76 -0.61
N ARG A 98 2.01 7.97 -0.81
CA ARG A 98 2.90 8.30 -1.93
C ARG A 98 4.09 7.36 -2.05
N GLU A 99 4.71 7.01 -0.92
CA GLU A 99 5.90 6.16 -0.86
C GLU A 99 5.65 4.75 -1.40
N GLU A 100 4.41 4.28 -1.43
CA GLU A 100 4.05 2.99 -1.99
C GLU A 100 4.26 2.91 -3.50
N PHE A 101 4.18 4.04 -4.18
CA PHE A 101 4.41 4.14 -5.62
C PHE A 101 5.87 4.34 -6.00
N ARG A 102 6.78 4.34 -5.05
CA ARG A 102 8.21 4.57 -5.25
C ARG A 102 8.83 3.59 -6.25
N CYS A 103 9.72 4.11 -7.10
CA CYS A 103 10.53 3.29 -8.01
C CYS A 103 11.41 2.31 -7.23
N GLN A 104 11.35 1.04 -7.62
CA GLN A 104 12.05 -0.06 -6.95
C GLN A 104 13.53 -0.20 -7.35
N CYS A 105 14.13 0.81 -7.97
CA CYS A 105 15.57 0.80 -8.26
C CYS A 105 16.47 0.93 -7.01
N LYS A 106 15.88 1.09 -5.83
CA LYS A 106 16.57 1.18 -4.52
C LYS A 106 17.68 2.24 -4.49
N GLY A 107 17.43 3.38 -5.14
CA GLY A 107 18.40 4.47 -5.22
C GLY A 107 19.48 4.32 -6.28
N LYS A 108 19.50 3.22 -7.03
CA LYS A 108 20.55 2.94 -8.04
C LYS A 108 20.51 3.91 -9.22
N TYR A 109 19.33 4.36 -9.63
CA TYR A 109 19.15 5.19 -10.82
C TYR A 109 18.34 6.46 -10.58
N CYS A 110 17.56 6.52 -9.50
CA CYS A 110 16.82 7.71 -9.08
C CYS A 110 16.60 7.67 -7.56
N ASN A 111 16.18 8.79 -7.00
CA ASN A 111 15.88 8.93 -5.56
C ASN A 111 14.54 8.31 -5.13
N GLY A 112 13.90 7.52 -6.00
CA GLY A 112 12.62 6.89 -5.75
C GLY A 112 11.48 7.45 -6.62
N PHE A 113 11.52 8.72 -6.97
CA PHE A 113 10.51 9.36 -7.79
C PHE A 113 11.17 10.11 -8.95
N HIS A 114 11.28 9.43 -10.10
CA HIS A 114 11.63 10.06 -11.36
C HIS A 114 10.53 10.98 -11.86
N VAL A 115 9.30 10.58 -11.58
CA VAL A 115 8.07 11.32 -11.84
C VAL A 115 7.11 11.07 -10.68
N GLU A 116 6.23 12.00 -10.39
CA GLU A 116 5.19 11.80 -9.39
C GLU A 116 4.10 10.85 -9.90
N PRO A 117 3.55 9.99 -9.03
CA PRO A 117 2.34 9.24 -9.37
C PRO A 117 1.22 10.20 -9.76
N GLN A 118 0.59 9.96 -10.89
CA GLN A 118 -0.47 10.84 -11.37
C GLN A 118 -1.74 10.68 -10.53
N GLU A 119 -2.37 11.79 -10.14
CA GLU A 119 -3.56 11.80 -9.30
C GLU A 119 -4.64 10.82 -9.79
N LYS A 120 -4.94 10.82 -11.09
CA LYS A 120 -5.94 9.92 -11.67
C LYS A 120 -5.58 8.45 -11.44
N MET A 121 -4.31 8.08 -11.55
CA MET A 121 -3.86 6.70 -11.33
C MET A 121 -4.00 6.34 -9.84
N VAL A 122 -3.58 7.20 -8.92
CA VAL A 122 -3.70 6.96 -7.47
C VAL A 122 -5.17 6.83 -7.07
N ARG A 123 -6.04 7.73 -7.50
CA ARG A 123 -7.49 7.64 -7.25
C ARG A 123 -8.12 6.39 -7.84
N THR A 124 -7.66 5.95 -9.01
CA THR A 124 -8.16 4.72 -9.65
C THR A 124 -7.83 3.48 -8.82
N VAL A 125 -6.59 3.35 -8.34
CA VAL A 125 -6.18 2.19 -7.54
C VAL A 125 -6.78 2.22 -6.13
N ASP A 126 -7.00 3.41 -5.57
CA ASP A 126 -7.69 3.61 -4.29
C ASP A 126 -9.15 3.13 -4.39
N GLU A 127 -9.84 3.50 -5.46
CA GLU A 127 -11.21 3.03 -5.75
C GLU A 127 -11.28 1.52 -5.97
N ILE A 128 -10.31 0.94 -6.69
CA ILE A 128 -10.22 -0.52 -6.88
C ILE A 128 -10.08 -1.21 -5.52
N ARG A 129 -9.18 -0.74 -4.65
CA ARG A 129 -9.00 -1.31 -3.31
C ARG A 129 -10.26 -1.18 -2.47
N ARG A 130 -10.95 -0.04 -2.50
CA ARG A 130 -12.19 0.16 -1.77
C ARG A 130 -13.28 -0.83 -2.19
N ARG A 131 -13.43 -1.08 -3.49
CA ARG A 131 -14.42 -2.05 -4.00
C ARG A 131 -14.03 -3.50 -3.74
N LEU A 132 -12.73 -3.82 -3.73
CA LEU A 132 -12.24 -5.16 -3.36
C LEU A 132 -12.51 -5.49 -1.90
N GLY A 133 -12.54 -4.49 -1.01
CA GLY A 133 -12.79 -4.66 0.42
C GLY A 133 -11.69 -5.43 1.15
N VAL A 134 -10.52 -5.60 0.54
CA VAL A 134 -9.34 -6.28 1.08
C VAL A 134 -8.08 -5.47 0.80
N PRO A 135 -7.00 -5.68 1.56
CA PRO A 135 -5.73 -5.02 1.27
C PRO A 135 -5.25 -5.30 -0.16
N VAL A 136 -4.78 -4.24 -0.79
CA VAL A 136 -4.11 -4.27 -2.10
C VAL A 136 -2.74 -3.65 -1.92
N SER A 137 -1.71 -4.31 -2.41
CA SER A 137 -0.34 -3.79 -2.43
C SER A 137 0.08 -3.42 -3.84
N ILE A 138 0.89 -2.38 -3.93
CA ILE A 138 1.66 -2.10 -5.14
C ILE A 138 2.83 -3.08 -5.17
N VAL A 139 2.96 -3.89 -6.22
CA VAL A 139 3.92 -5.02 -6.29
C VAL A 139 5.37 -4.55 -6.26
N ASP A 140 6.22 -5.18 -5.45
CA ASP A 140 7.63 -4.78 -5.29
C ASP A 140 8.55 -5.28 -6.40
N ALA A 141 8.24 -6.40 -7.03
CA ALA A 141 9.08 -7.02 -8.04
C ALA A 141 8.96 -6.30 -9.39
N GLY A 142 10.02 -5.67 -9.83
CA GLY A 142 10.08 -5.07 -11.15
C GLY A 142 9.57 -3.63 -11.25
N GLY A 143 9.23 -2.98 -10.14
CA GLY A 143 8.89 -1.56 -10.12
C GLY A 143 7.48 -1.24 -10.57
N SER A 144 6.60 -1.45 -9.72
CA SER A 144 5.19 -1.58 -9.91
C SER A 144 4.34 -0.34 -9.64
N GLY A 145 4.96 0.74 -9.14
CA GLY A 145 4.43 2.10 -9.13
C GLY A 145 5.11 2.92 -10.21
N VAL A 146 5.69 4.08 -9.86
CA VAL A 146 6.53 4.83 -10.81
C VAL A 146 7.82 4.06 -11.08
N ARG A 147 8.34 4.20 -12.27
CA ARG A 147 9.53 3.49 -12.73
C ARG A 147 10.42 4.45 -13.50
N CYS A 148 11.66 4.69 -13.04
CA CYS A 148 12.56 5.51 -13.83
C CYS A 148 12.97 4.78 -15.13
N PRO A 149 13.31 5.50 -16.22
CA PRO A 149 13.60 4.90 -17.52
C PRO A 149 14.67 3.81 -17.48
N GLN A 150 15.72 4.03 -16.67
CA GLN A 150 16.80 3.06 -16.55
C GLN A 150 16.36 1.79 -15.82
N HIS A 151 15.55 1.92 -14.78
CA HIS A 151 14.98 0.75 -14.10
C HIS A 151 14.00 0.02 -15.01
N ASN A 152 13.16 0.75 -15.76
CA ASN A 152 12.24 0.17 -16.73
C ASN A 152 12.98 -0.67 -17.78
N ALA A 153 14.07 -0.17 -18.34
CA ALA A 153 14.89 -0.93 -19.29
C ALA A 153 15.48 -2.20 -18.65
N ASN A 154 15.95 -2.11 -17.41
CA ASN A 154 16.57 -3.25 -16.72
C ASN A 154 15.59 -4.38 -16.38
N VAL A 155 14.32 -4.07 -16.17
CA VAL A 155 13.27 -5.08 -15.92
C VAL A 155 12.54 -5.53 -17.19
N GLY A 156 13.03 -5.14 -18.36
CA GLY A 156 12.46 -5.52 -19.66
C GLY A 156 11.15 -4.79 -20.00
N GLY A 157 10.88 -3.66 -19.36
CA GLY A 157 9.70 -2.86 -19.67
C GLY A 157 9.78 -2.19 -21.04
N VAL A 158 8.62 -2.00 -21.66
CA VAL A 158 8.54 -1.30 -22.96
C VAL A 158 9.02 0.16 -22.85
N PRO A 159 9.63 0.74 -23.88
CA PRO A 159 10.20 2.09 -23.80
C PRO A 159 9.21 3.18 -23.38
N ASN A 160 7.96 3.07 -23.82
CA ASN A 160 6.88 4.02 -23.51
C ASN A 160 5.96 3.50 -22.39
N SER A 161 6.50 2.76 -21.43
CA SER A 161 5.73 2.24 -20.30
C SER A 161 5.06 3.35 -19.50
N LEU A 162 3.78 3.19 -19.18
CA LEU A 162 3.01 4.12 -18.36
C LEU A 162 3.58 4.28 -16.95
N HIS A 163 4.31 3.31 -16.44
CA HIS A 163 5.05 3.43 -15.19
C HIS A 163 6.11 4.55 -15.23
N THR A 164 6.70 4.81 -16.39
CA THR A 164 7.72 5.87 -16.53
C THR A 164 7.14 7.27 -16.54
N THR A 165 5.83 7.38 -16.69
CA THR A 165 5.10 8.66 -16.67
C THR A 165 4.18 8.79 -15.42
N GLY A 166 4.25 7.85 -14.49
CA GLY A 166 3.42 7.83 -13.27
C GLY A 166 1.96 7.47 -13.52
N ASN A 167 1.63 6.92 -14.69
CA ASN A 167 0.27 6.61 -15.12
C ASN A 167 -0.10 5.14 -14.98
N ALA A 168 0.73 4.31 -14.36
CA ALA A 168 0.42 2.89 -14.14
C ALA A 168 0.86 2.39 -12.77
N ALA A 169 0.17 1.35 -12.32
CA ALA A 169 0.53 0.57 -11.14
C ALA A 169 0.20 -0.91 -11.37
N ASP A 170 1.06 -1.77 -10.81
CA ASP A 170 0.84 -3.21 -10.76
C ASP A 170 0.32 -3.57 -9.37
N LEU A 171 -0.79 -4.29 -9.29
CA LEU A 171 -1.53 -4.53 -8.05
C LEU A 171 -1.56 -6.01 -7.72
N HIS A 172 -1.43 -6.31 -6.43
CA HIS A 172 -1.59 -7.64 -5.85
C HIS A 172 -2.51 -7.58 -4.61
N SER A 173 -3.26 -8.65 -4.37
CA SER A 173 -4.06 -8.81 -3.16
C SER A 173 -4.27 -10.29 -2.83
N SER A 174 -4.97 -10.58 -1.73
CA SER A 174 -5.44 -11.93 -1.38
C SER A 174 -6.57 -12.43 -2.30
N LYS A 175 -7.18 -11.54 -3.10
CA LYS A 175 -8.17 -11.92 -4.11
C LYS A 175 -7.48 -12.49 -5.36
N SER A 176 -8.19 -13.35 -6.08
CA SER A 176 -7.70 -13.87 -7.35
C SER A 176 -7.50 -12.74 -8.37
N PRO A 177 -6.51 -12.86 -9.28
CA PRO A 177 -6.32 -11.88 -10.35
C PRO A 177 -7.59 -11.65 -11.19
N GLN A 178 -8.44 -12.66 -11.34
CA GLN A 178 -9.71 -12.57 -12.06
C GLN A 178 -10.74 -11.71 -11.33
N GLU A 179 -10.82 -11.80 -10.00
CA GLU A 179 -11.69 -10.92 -9.20
C GLU A 179 -11.18 -9.48 -9.22
N MET A 180 -9.87 -9.29 -9.07
CA MET A 180 -9.22 -7.98 -9.18
C MET A 180 -9.48 -7.35 -10.54
N TYR A 181 -9.30 -8.14 -11.62
CA TYR A 181 -9.52 -7.69 -12.99
C TYR A 181 -10.94 -7.20 -13.21
N ARG A 182 -11.97 -7.97 -12.78
CA ARG A 182 -13.37 -7.57 -12.95
C ARG A 182 -13.68 -6.25 -12.27
N ILE A 183 -13.19 -6.06 -11.05
CA ILE A 183 -13.40 -4.80 -10.32
C ILE A 183 -12.65 -3.65 -10.98
N ALA A 184 -11.40 -3.87 -11.41
CA ALA A 184 -10.64 -2.87 -12.13
C ALA A 184 -11.28 -2.50 -13.48
N GLU A 185 -11.87 -3.47 -14.19
CA GLU A 185 -12.63 -3.25 -15.41
C GLU A 185 -13.85 -2.35 -15.17
N ASP A 186 -14.61 -2.60 -14.11
CA ASP A 186 -15.76 -1.77 -13.71
C ASP A 186 -15.35 -0.35 -13.33
N VAL A 187 -14.17 -0.17 -12.74
CA VAL A 187 -13.63 1.15 -12.36
C VAL A 187 -13.12 1.92 -13.58
N LEU A 188 -12.40 1.25 -14.47
CA LEU A 188 -11.82 1.87 -15.67
C LEU A 188 -12.88 2.08 -16.78
N GLY A 189 -13.87 1.22 -16.85
CA GLY A 189 -14.84 1.21 -17.95
C GLY A 189 -14.15 1.05 -19.30
N ASN A 190 -14.56 1.89 -20.27
CA ASN A 190 -13.99 1.90 -21.62
C ASN A 190 -12.76 2.79 -21.76
N THR A 191 -11.97 2.95 -20.70
CA THR A 191 -10.77 3.79 -20.71
C THR A 191 -9.58 3.05 -20.13
N GLY A 192 -8.37 3.56 -20.42
CA GLY A 192 -7.17 3.07 -19.79
C GLY A 192 -6.74 1.67 -20.19
N GLU A 193 -5.68 1.23 -19.60
CA GLU A 193 -5.03 -0.05 -19.84
C GLU A 193 -5.24 -0.98 -18.64
N LEU A 194 -5.60 -2.23 -18.90
CA LEU A 194 -5.75 -3.25 -17.88
C LEU A 194 -5.17 -4.57 -18.36
N GLY A 195 -4.20 -5.07 -17.63
CA GLY A 195 -3.55 -6.36 -17.86
C GLY A 195 -3.83 -7.34 -16.73
N ILE A 196 -3.97 -8.62 -17.06
CA ILE A 196 -4.06 -9.69 -16.07
C ILE A 196 -2.84 -10.60 -16.16
N TYR A 197 -2.26 -10.92 -15.00
CA TYR A 197 -1.12 -11.80 -14.82
C TYR A 197 -1.44 -12.89 -13.81
N SER A 198 -0.63 -13.93 -13.75
CA SER A 198 -0.80 -15.00 -12.75
C SER A 198 -0.65 -14.51 -11.31
N TRP A 199 0.03 -13.39 -11.09
CA TRP A 199 0.33 -12.82 -9.77
C TRP A 199 -0.54 -11.60 -9.40
N GLY A 200 -1.30 -11.01 -10.33
CA GLY A 200 -2.09 -9.82 -10.07
C GLY A 200 -2.54 -9.11 -11.34
N ILE A 201 -2.70 -7.81 -11.27
CA ILE A 201 -3.15 -6.99 -12.41
C ILE A 201 -2.27 -5.77 -12.63
N HIS A 202 -2.18 -5.32 -13.88
CA HIS A 202 -1.64 -4.03 -14.28
C HIS A 202 -2.79 -3.07 -14.55
N VAL A 203 -2.70 -1.85 -14.01
CA VAL A 203 -3.68 -0.78 -14.21
C VAL A 203 -2.98 0.44 -14.78
N GLY A 204 -3.44 0.94 -15.93
CA GLY A 204 -2.93 2.14 -16.57
C GLY A 204 -4.04 3.15 -16.86
N VAL A 205 -3.72 4.43 -16.72
CA VAL A 205 -4.64 5.55 -16.96
C VAL A 205 -4.03 6.55 -17.94
N ASN A 206 -4.84 7.53 -18.37
CA ASN A 206 -4.40 8.58 -19.31
C ASN A 206 -3.84 8.03 -20.64
N CYS A 207 -4.36 6.90 -21.08
CA CYS A 207 -3.99 6.23 -22.32
C CYS A 207 -5.24 5.71 -23.04
N ALA A 208 -5.05 5.19 -24.25
CA ALA A 208 -6.11 4.53 -25.00
C ALA A 208 -6.59 3.25 -24.28
N TYR A 209 -7.83 2.86 -24.55
CA TYR A 209 -8.37 1.59 -24.07
C TYR A 209 -7.52 0.41 -24.55
N SER A 210 -7.08 -0.41 -23.61
CA SER A 210 -6.32 -1.65 -23.90
C SER A 210 -6.62 -2.71 -22.85
N ARG A 211 -6.74 -3.96 -23.29
CA ARG A 211 -6.91 -5.14 -22.42
C ARG A 211 -5.99 -6.24 -22.89
N PHE A 212 -5.23 -6.84 -21.96
CA PHE A 212 -4.24 -7.86 -22.33
C PHE A 212 -4.03 -8.89 -21.22
N VAL A 213 -3.45 -10.01 -21.60
CA VAL A 213 -2.99 -11.10 -20.72
C VAL A 213 -1.47 -11.15 -20.83
N GLY A 214 -0.78 -11.11 -19.69
CA GLY A 214 0.66 -11.17 -19.59
C GLY A 214 1.18 -12.47 -18.96
#